data_446f628037c97a4f6b69ad17d2c59737
#
_entry.id   446f628037c97a4f6b69ad17d2c59737
#
_cell.length_a   1.000
_cell.length_b   1.000
_cell.length_c   1.000
_cell.angle_alpha   90.00
_cell.angle_beta   90.00
_cell.angle_gamma   90.00
#
_symmetry.space_group_name_H-M   'P 1'
#
loop_
_entity.id
_entity.type
_entity.pdbx_description
1 polymer ?
#
loop_
_entity_poly.entity_id
_entity_poly.type
_entity_poly.pdbx_seq_one_letter_code
_entity_poly.pdbx_strand_id
1 'polypeptide(L)'
;IEDSKIIELIYDIQQIIEINQINTDFEGSQIFRKGIIKYNCTRHFKIFNEFKVIPYNCFSCYKIQIEPKNIIELIKLYLVFEKLNLERNLTRKCMVETRKNISGKYKGYIYCIGLKEAEHTLKLINPILDNTIGVKIPRFIKRGCSEFGIAHPDYKELDPSNKNFMKYNETWKEKEEIIDSELKEQVKGKKLIDEDKFYMKKNKIGITIRDALVIYNWLFYAQKIKDENVKKLSKKIPYSSFIDKKFL
;
A
#
# COMPACT_ATOMS: atom_id res chain seq x y z
N ILE A 1 10.61 2.65 -17.73
CA ILE A 1 10.59 1.16 -17.78
C ILE A 1 9.71 0.73 -18.95
N GLU A 2 10.22 -0.08 -19.86
CA GLU A 2 9.49 -0.60 -21.01
C GLU A 2 8.46 -1.67 -20.60
N ASP A 3 7.34 -1.75 -21.33
CA ASP A 3 6.28 -2.74 -21.06
C ASP A 3 6.77 -4.18 -21.27
N SER A 4 7.71 -4.40 -22.22
CA SER A 4 8.35 -5.69 -22.44
C SER A 4 8.98 -6.28 -21.19
N LYS A 5 9.65 -5.46 -20.38
CA LYS A 5 10.24 -5.89 -19.10
C LYS A 5 9.19 -6.29 -18.05
N ILE A 6 8.00 -5.71 -18.12
CA ILE A 6 6.90 -6.11 -17.25
C ILE A 6 6.32 -7.45 -17.68
N ILE A 7 6.21 -7.68 -18.99
CA ILE A 7 5.75 -8.96 -19.54
C ILE A 7 6.72 -10.09 -19.15
N GLU A 8 8.02 -9.85 -19.32
CA GLU A 8 9.10 -10.76 -18.92
C GLU A 8 9.03 -11.11 -17.43
N LEU A 9 8.87 -10.08 -16.59
CA LEU A 9 8.71 -10.25 -15.14
C LEU A 9 7.52 -11.14 -14.78
N ILE A 10 6.37 -10.93 -15.42
CA ILE A 10 5.18 -11.75 -15.15
C ILE A 10 5.39 -13.18 -15.60
N TYR A 11 6.04 -13.39 -16.75
CA TYR A 11 6.41 -14.73 -17.20
C TYR A 11 7.32 -15.44 -16.21
N ASP A 12 8.37 -14.78 -15.71
CA ASP A 12 9.28 -15.33 -14.70
C ASP A 12 8.55 -15.70 -13.41
N ILE A 13 7.63 -14.84 -12.95
CA ILE A 13 6.79 -15.12 -11.79
C ILE A 13 5.95 -16.38 -12.02
N GLN A 14 5.33 -16.53 -13.20
CA GLN A 14 4.54 -17.71 -13.54
C GLN A 14 5.38 -18.99 -13.50
N GLN A 15 6.56 -18.95 -14.11
CA GLN A 15 7.49 -20.09 -14.09
C GLN A 15 7.89 -20.49 -12.68
N ILE A 16 8.20 -19.52 -11.80
CA ILE A 16 8.57 -19.79 -10.42
C ILE A 16 7.43 -20.48 -9.65
N ILE A 17 6.22 -20.03 -9.84
CA ILE A 17 5.05 -20.58 -9.15
C ILE A 17 4.72 -21.97 -9.67
N GLU A 18 4.77 -22.20 -11.00
CA GLU A 18 4.50 -23.50 -11.60
C GLU A 18 5.55 -24.55 -11.22
N ILE A 19 6.84 -24.22 -11.37
CA ILE A 19 7.95 -25.14 -11.06
C ILE A 19 7.94 -25.57 -9.59
N ASN A 20 7.61 -24.65 -8.69
CA ASN A 20 7.59 -24.93 -7.23
C ASN A 20 6.22 -25.34 -6.74
N GLN A 21 5.21 -25.52 -7.59
CA GLN A 21 3.84 -25.92 -7.26
C GLN A 21 3.24 -25.06 -6.12
N ILE A 22 3.50 -23.76 -6.13
CA ILE A 22 3.07 -22.84 -5.08
C ILE A 22 1.56 -22.62 -5.18
N ASN A 23 0.85 -22.80 -4.06
CA ASN A 23 -0.57 -22.45 -4.00
C ASN A 23 -0.78 -20.95 -4.23
N THR A 24 -1.58 -20.59 -5.22
CA THR A 24 -1.87 -19.19 -5.59
C THR A 24 -3.04 -18.58 -4.81
N ASP A 25 -3.76 -19.35 -4.00
CA ASP A 25 -4.80 -18.82 -3.13
C ASP A 25 -4.18 -18.15 -1.91
N PHE A 26 -3.91 -16.88 -2.04
CA PHE A 26 -3.18 -16.06 -1.07
C PHE A 26 -3.97 -14.82 -0.68
N GLU A 27 -4.10 -14.57 0.62
CA GLU A 27 -4.78 -13.40 1.15
C GLU A 27 -3.85 -12.19 1.18
N GLY A 28 -3.91 -11.34 0.15
CA GLY A 28 -3.12 -10.12 0.10
C GLY A 28 -3.35 -9.31 -1.18
N SER A 29 -3.49 -8.00 -1.02
CA SER A 29 -3.62 -7.04 -2.12
C SER A 29 -2.58 -5.92 -2.05
N GLN A 30 -1.63 -6.01 -1.13
CA GLN A 30 -0.71 -4.92 -0.81
C GLN A 30 0.72 -5.45 -0.69
N ILE A 31 1.65 -4.75 -1.36
CA ILE A 31 3.08 -4.96 -1.18
C ILE A 31 3.66 -3.77 -0.42
N PHE A 32 4.33 -4.06 0.69
CA PHE A 32 5.00 -3.04 1.50
C PHE A 32 6.51 -3.15 1.38
N ARG A 33 7.18 -1.99 1.35
CA ARG A 33 8.59 -1.82 1.69
C ARG A 33 8.67 -0.99 2.95
N LYS A 34 8.86 -1.68 4.08
CA LYS A 34 8.91 -1.04 5.40
C LYS A 34 10.19 -0.23 5.53
N GLY A 35 10.05 1.00 5.97
CA GLY A 35 11.15 1.88 6.33
C GLY A 35 11.53 1.75 7.81
N ILE A 36 12.31 2.71 8.28
CA ILE A 36 12.78 2.76 9.68
C ILE A 36 11.62 3.04 10.64
N ILE A 37 10.64 3.85 10.21
CA ILE A 37 9.54 4.31 11.05
C ILE A 37 8.49 3.23 11.16
N LYS A 38 8.14 2.87 12.41
CA LYS A 38 7.05 1.96 12.73
C LYS A 38 5.75 2.76 12.93
N TYR A 39 4.89 2.78 11.92
CA TYR A 39 3.63 3.55 11.97
C TYR A 39 2.54 2.92 12.84
N ASN A 40 2.68 1.67 13.25
CA ASN A 40 1.71 0.93 14.08
C ASN A 40 0.24 1.04 13.62
N CYS A 41 0.02 0.96 12.30
CA CYS A 41 -1.30 1.19 11.70
C CYS A 41 -2.38 0.23 12.21
N THR A 42 -2.03 -1.00 12.60
CA THR A 42 -2.98 -1.96 13.17
C THR A 42 -3.61 -1.42 14.46
N ARG A 43 -2.79 -0.87 15.39
CA ARG A 43 -3.28 -0.17 16.58
C ARG A 43 -4.18 1.00 16.20
N HIS A 44 -3.74 1.83 15.27
CA HIS A 44 -4.48 3.03 14.87
C HIS A 44 -5.85 2.70 14.28
N PHE A 45 -5.94 1.66 13.45
CA PHE A 45 -7.22 1.21 12.91
C PHE A 45 -8.11 0.55 13.96
N LYS A 46 -7.55 -0.14 14.96
CA LYS A 46 -8.34 -0.69 16.07
C LYS A 46 -9.02 0.45 16.85
N ILE A 47 -8.26 1.48 17.23
CA ILE A 47 -8.79 2.68 17.90
C ILE A 47 -9.89 3.35 17.07
N PHE A 48 -9.63 3.58 15.79
CA PHE A 48 -10.58 4.23 14.89
C PHE A 48 -11.86 3.40 14.69
N ASN A 49 -11.73 2.09 14.51
CA ASN A 49 -12.87 1.23 14.28
C ASN A 49 -13.81 1.19 15.50
N GLU A 50 -13.24 1.20 16.72
CA GLU A 50 -14.00 1.12 17.94
C GLU A 50 -14.60 2.47 18.35
N PHE A 51 -13.78 3.50 18.38
CA PHE A 51 -14.17 4.80 18.93
C PHE A 51 -14.45 5.89 17.89
N LYS A 52 -14.18 5.64 16.59
CA LYS A 52 -14.26 6.63 15.51
C LYS A 52 -13.40 7.88 15.73
N VAL A 53 -12.37 7.79 16.56
CA VAL A 53 -11.40 8.87 16.82
C VAL A 53 -10.10 8.63 16.05
N ILE A 54 -9.42 9.71 15.68
CA ILE A 54 -8.15 9.63 14.96
C ILE A 54 -7.01 9.62 15.99
N PRO A 55 -6.14 8.58 16.01
CA PRO A 55 -5.03 8.50 16.94
C PRO A 55 -4.02 9.64 16.77
N TYR A 56 -3.40 10.07 17.86
CA TYR A 56 -2.45 11.18 17.93
C TYR A 56 -1.38 11.13 16.82
N ASN A 57 -0.70 10.00 16.69
CA ASN A 57 0.37 9.83 15.69
C ASN A 57 -0.10 9.96 14.25
N CYS A 58 -1.40 9.81 13.98
CA CYS A 58 -1.95 9.97 12.65
C CYS A 58 -2.03 11.42 12.19
N PHE A 59 -2.01 12.38 13.13
CA PHE A 59 -2.05 13.81 12.80
C PHE A 59 -0.76 14.31 12.14
N SER A 60 0.36 13.64 12.39
CA SER A 60 1.63 13.87 11.69
C SER A 60 1.87 12.95 10.49
N CYS A 61 0.96 12.01 10.21
CA CYS A 61 1.09 11.08 9.11
C CYS A 61 0.61 11.72 7.81
N TYR A 62 1.54 11.96 6.88
CA TYR A 62 1.26 12.40 5.51
C TYR A 62 1.65 11.31 4.54
N LYS A 63 1.01 11.29 3.38
CA LYS A 63 1.26 10.29 2.33
C LYS A 63 1.31 10.98 0.99
N ILE A 64 2.31 10.65 0.20
CA ILE A 64 2.26 10.90 -1.23
C ILE A 64 1.46 9.75 -1.81
N GLN A 65 0.29 10.05 -2.38
CA GLN A 65 -0.53 9.10 -3.12
C GLN A 65 -0.22 9.23 -4.60
N ILE A 66 0.06 8.10 -5.25
CA ILE A 66 0.31 7.97 -6.67
C ILE A 66 -0.78 7.05 -7.22
N GLU A 67 -1.41 7.43 -8.32
CA GLU A 67 -2.55 6.71 -8.90
C GLU A 67 -2.22 6.17 -10.30
N PRO A 68 -1.60 4.97 -10.40
CA PRO A 68 -1.47 4.27 -11.68
C PRO A 68 -2.81 4.08 -12.35
N LYS A 69 -2.87 4.24 -13.68
CA LYS A 69 -4.10 4.15 -14.47
C LYS A 69 -4.47 2.71 -14.82
N ASN A 70 -3.48 1.84 -14.87
CA ASN A 70 -3.63 0.44 -15.29
C ASN A 70 -2.63 -0.45 -14.54
N ILE A 71 -2.79 -1.76 -14.73
CA ILE A 71 -1.97 -2.77 -14.05
C ILE A 71 -0.48 -2.68 -14.43
N ILE A 72 -0.14 -2.31 -15.66
CA ILE A 72 1.26 -2.17 -16.10
C ILE A 72 1.93 -1.02 -15.33
N GLU A 73 1.26 0.12 -15.21
CA GLU A 73 1.75 1.26 -14.45
C GLU A 73 1.91 0.93 -12.95
N LEU A 74 1.00 0.13 -12.37
CA LEU A 74 1.12 -0.32 -10.98
C LEU A 74 2.37 -1.18 -10.77
N ILE A 75 2.64 -2.13 -11.68
CA ILE A 75 3.82 -2.99 -11.59
C ILE A 75 5.10 -2.17 -11.82
N LYS A 76 5.10 -1.22 -12.77
CA LYS A 76 6.22 -0.28 -12.95
C LYS A 76 6.48 0.51 -11.65
N LEU A 77 5.43 1.01 -11.00
CA LEU A 77 5.55 1.73 -9.74
C LEU A 77 6.13 0.84 -8.63
N TYR A 78 5.70 -0.42 -8.56
CA TYR A 78 6.28 -1.40 -7.66
C TYR A 78 7.79 -1.54 -7.88
N LEU A 79 8.23 -1.71 -9.13
CA LEU A 79 9.67 -1.82 -9.46
C LEU A 79 10.45 -0.55 -9.16
N VAL A 80 9.84 0.63 -9.37
CA VAL A 80 10.44 1.90 -8.95
C VAL A 80 10.63 1.91 -7.44
N PHE A 81 9.61 1.52 -6.67
CA PHE A 81 9.67 1.49 -5.20
C PHE A 81 10.72 0.52 -4.65
N GLU A 82 11.01 -0.58 -5.38
CA GLU A 82 12.11 -1.49 -5.03
C GLU A 82 13.48 -0.82 -5.08
N LYS A 83 13.70 0.03 -6.07
CA LYS A 83 14.99 0.68 -6.36
C LYS A 83 15.10 2.08 -5.76
N LEU A 84 14.00 2.65 -5.29
CA LEU A 84 13.97 4.02 -4.81
C LEU A 84 14.73 4.15 -3.49
N ASN A 85 15.80 4.93 -3.51
CA ASN A 85 16.55 5.26 -2.30
C ASN A 85 16.04 6.62 -1.78
N LEU A 86 15.36 6.60 -0.65
CA LEU A 86 14.82 7.78 0.01
C LEU A 86 15.52 7.99 1.35
N GLU A 87 15.66 9.24 1.75
CA GLU A 87 16.11 9.60 3.08
C GLU A 87 15.27 8.86 4.14
N ARG A 88 15.91 8.38 5.20
CA ARG A 88 15.30 7.53 6.25
C ARG A 88 14.57 6.29 5.72
N ASN A 89 14.85 5.86 4.49
CA ASN A 89 14.21 4.71 3.86
C ASN A 89 12.68 4.71 4.11
N LEU A 90 11.99 5.76 3.68
CA LEU A 90 10.55 5.93 3.93
C LEU A 90 9.74 4.71 3.51
N THR A 91 8.75 4.34 4.32
CA THR A 91 7.85 3.23 4.01
C THR A 91 7.08 3.49 2.73
N ARG A 92 7.04 2.50 1.84
CA ARG A 92 6.33 2.54 0.55
C ARG A 92 5.35 1.40 0.45
N LYS A 93 4.27 1.61 -0.26
CA LYS A 93 3.25 0.59 -0.48
C LYS A 93 2.65 0.71 -1.88
N CYS A 94 2.51 -0.44 -2.58
CA CYS A 94 1.67 -0.56 -3.78
C CYS A 94 0.47 -1.45 -3.48
N MET A 95 -0.68 -1.14 -4.08
CA MET A 95 -1.91 -1.91 -3.85
C MET A 95 -2.96 -1.71 -4.95
N VAL A 96 -3.86 -2.67 -5.04
CA VAL A 96 -5.17 -2.50 -5.68
C VAL A 96 -6.21 -2.04 -4.66
N GLU A 97 -7.15 -1.21 -5.06
CA GLU A 97 -8.20 -0.69 -4.18
C GLU A 97 -9.46 -1.54 -4.32
N THR A 98 -9.78 -2.29 -3.28
CA THR A 98 -10.94 -3.20 -3.26
C THR A 98 -12.15 -2.61 -2.54
N ARG A 99 -12.02 -1.43 -1.92
CA ARG A 99 -13.11 -0.78 -1.18
C ARG A 99 -13.98 0.04 -2.14
N LYS A 100 -15.29 -0.19 -2.11
CA LYS A 100 -16.25 0.42 -3.03
C LYS A 100 -16.32 1.97 -2.92
N ASN A 101 -16.08 2.50 -1.72
CA ASN A 101 -16.23 3.93 -1.41
C ASN A 101 -14.95 4.76 -1.53
N ILE A 102 -13.86 4.15 -2.02
CA ILE A 102 -12.57 4.82 -2.14
C ILE A 102 -12.19 4.93 -3.63
N SER A 103 -11.98 6.14 -4.11
CA SER A 103 -11.57 6.39 -5.49
C SER A 103 -10.18 5.85 -5.82
N GLY A 104 -9.93 5.63 -7.12
CA GLY A 104 -8.66 5.13 -7.64
C GLY A 104 -8.52 3.60 -7.52
N LYS A 105 -8.33 2.92 -8.66
CA LYS A 105 -8.26 1.45 -8.74
C LYS A 105 -6.91 0.90 -8.29
N TYR A 106 -5.85 1.60 -8.65
CA TYR A 106 -4.45 1.25 -8.37
C TYR A 106 -3.81 2.37 -7.57
N LYS A 107 -2.98 2.04 -6.58
CA LYS A 107 -2.39 3.04 -5.70
C LYS A 107 -0.97 2.69 -5.29
N GLY A 108 -0.14 3.73 -5.26
CA GLY A 108 1.11 3.72 -4.54
C GLY A 108 1.09 4.76 -3.42
N TYR A 109 1.78 4.47 -2.33
CA TYR A 109 1.93 5.40 -1.21
C TYR A 109 3.37 5.47 -0.76
N ILE A 110 3.84 6.69 -0.46
CA ILE A 110 5.04 6.91 0.34
C ILE A 110 4.60 7.60 1.63
N TYR A 111 5.03 7.07 2.76
CA TYR A 111 4.64 7.54 4.07
C TYR A 111 5.66 8.54 4.59
N CYS A 112 5.21 9.70 5.01
CA CYS A 112 6.02 10.81 5.51
C CYS A 112 5.54 11.27 6.88
N ILE A 113 6.44 11.88 7.66
CA ILE A 113 6.10 12.56 8.91
C ILE A 113 6.10 14.05 8.65
N GLY A 114 4.92 14.64 8.67
CA GLY A 114 4.71 16.07 8.42
C GLY A 114 4.63 16.43 6.94
N LEU A 115 4.03 17.58 6.68
CA LEU A 115 3.80 18.10 5.33
C LEU A 115 5.11 18.42 4.61
N LYS A 116 6.07 19.05 5.29
CA LYS A 116 7.36 19.44 4.70
C LYS A 116 8.15 18.25 4.13
N GLU A 117 8.19 17.12 4.85
CA GLU A 117 8.84 15.91 4.36
C GLU A 117 8.11 15.34 3.13
N ALA A 118 6.77 15.36 3.14
CA ALA A 118 5.99 14.91 1.99
C ALA A 118 6.22 15.79 0.75
N GLU A 119 6.26 17.12 0.90
CA GLU A 119 6.56 18.06 -0.18
C GLU A 119 7.96 17.86 -0.74
N HIS A 120 8.96 17.75 0.14
CA HIS A 120 10.35 17.51 -0.27
C HIS A 120 10.46 16.18 -1.03
N THR A 121 9.91 15.11 -0.47
CA THR A 121 9.93 13.78 -1.10
C THR A 121 9.19 13.80 -2.44
N LEU A 122 8.04 14.47 -2.53
CA LEU A 122 7.30 14.58 -3.80
C LEU A 122 8.14 15.26 -4.88
N LYS A 123 8.87 16.34 -4.55
CA LYS A 123 9.79 17.00 -5.50
C LYS A 123 10.89 16.06 -5.99
N LEU A 124 11.46 15.24 -5.10
CA LEU A 124 12.51 14.27 -5.45
C LEU A 124 12.01 13.16 -6.38
N ILE A 125 10.82 12.62 -6.13
CA ILE A 125 10.30 11.48 -6.89
C ILE A 125 9.64 11.86 -8.22
N ASN A 126 9.20 13.11 -8.38
CA ASN A 126 8.53 13.58 -9.59
C ASN A 126 9.29 13.25 -10.87
N PRO A 127 10.57 13.64 -11.05
CA PRO A 127 11.30 13.32 -12.27
C PRO A 127 11.54 11.82 -12.44
N ILE A 128 11.67 11.07 -11.34
CA ILE A 128 11.85 9.61 -11.41
C ILE A 128 10.57 8.95 -11.96
N LEU A 129 9.40 9.35 -11.46
CA LEU A 129 8.12 8.81 -11.93
C LEU A 129 7.85 9.19 -13.39
N ASP A 130 8.12 10.45 -13.76
CA ASP A 130 7.92 10.94 -15.12
C ASP A 130 8.78 10.17 -16.13
N ASN A 131 10.04 9.90 -15.81
CA ASN A 131 10.97 9.19 -16.67
C ASN A 131 10.74 7.66 -16.70
N THR A 132 10.16 7.08 -15.65
CA THR A 132 10.08 5.61 -15.53
C THR A 132 8.70 5.04 -15.81
N ILE A 133 7.64 5.79 -15.51
CA ILE A 133 6.27 5.33 -15.65
C ILE A 133 5.52 6.19 -16.65
N GLY A 134 5.53 7.51 -16.47
CA GLY A 134 4.92 8.48 -17.39
C GLY A 134 4.53 9.80 -16.73
N VAL A 135 4.59 10.87 -17.52
CA VAL A 135 4.41 12.27 -17.07
C VAL A 135 2.99 12.55 -16.52
N LYS A 136 1.99 11.76 -16.91
CA LYS A 136 0.58 12.01 -16.60
C LYS A 136 0.01 11.16 -15.47
N ILE A 137 0.86 10.54 -14.64
CA ILE A 137 0.36 9.80 -13.47
C ILE A 137 -0.05 10.78 -12.38
N PRO A 138 -1.32 10.75 -11.93
CA PRO A 138 -1.77 11.58 -10.83
C PRO A 138 -1.00 11.28 -9.56
N ARG A 139 -0.55 12.32 -8.87
CA ARG A 139 0.14 12.21 -7.60
C ARG A 139 -0.07 13.46 -6.77
N PHE A 140 -0.35 13.27 -5.50
CA PHE A 140 -0.65 14.36 -4.58
C PHE A 140 -0.36 13.96 -3.14
N ILE A 141 -0.24 14.97 -2.28
CA ILE A 141 -0.09 14.76 -0.85
C ILE A 141 -1.48 14.65 -0.21
N LYS A 142 -1.62 13.72 0.70
CA LYS A 142 -2.80 13.59 1.56
C LYS A 142 -2.40 13.38 3.02
N ARG A 143 -3.26 13.76 3.92
CA ARG A 143 -3.10 13.49 5.35
C ARG A 143 -3.73 12.15 5.73
N GLY A 144 -3.00 11.32 6.43
CA GLY A 144 -3.45 10.07 7.03
C GLY A 144 -4.15 9.06 6.11
N CYS A 145 -5.11 8.37 6.65
CA CYS A 145 -5.91 7.35 5.97
C CYS A 145 -7.22 7.91 5.43
N SER A 146 -7.72 7.36 4.31
CA SER A 146 -8.96 7.82 3.67
C SER A 146 -10.17 7.71 4.58
N GLU A 147 -10.21 6.66 5.40
CA GLU A 147 -11.28 6.40 6.38
C GLU A 147 -11.39 7.53 7.41
N PHE A 148 -10.27 8.08 7.85
CA PHE A 148 -10.25 9.19 8.80
C PHE A 148 -10.85 10.45 8.18
N GLY A 149 -10.47 10.76 6.94
CA GLY A 149 -11.02 11.90 6.22
C GLY A 149 -12.47 11.73 5.75
N ILE A 150 -13.01 10.50 5.72
CA ILE A 150 -14.45 10.27 5.50
C ILE A 150 -15.24 10.55 6.78
N ALA A 151 -14.75 10.06 7.92
CA ALA A 151 -15.40 10.25 9.22
C ALA A 151 -15.24 11.70 9.76
N HIS A 152 -14.10 12.33 9.46
CA HIS A 152 -13.75 13.68 9.89
C HIS A 152 -13.28 14.49 8.68
N PRO A 153 -14.17 15.18 7.95
CA PRO A 153 -13.84 15.90 6.70
C PRO A 153 -12.70 16.91 6.86
N ASP A 154 -12.67 17.65 7.99
CA ASP A 154 -11.64 18.67 8.29
C ASP A 154 -10.24 18.08 8.46
N TYR A 155 -10.14 16.77 8.71
CA TYR A 155 -8.86 16.08 8.79
C TYR A 155 -8.11 16.06 7.44
N LYS A 156 -8.81 16.28 6.32
CA LYS A 156 -8.20 16.33 4.98
C LYS A 156 -7.40 17.61 4.72
N GLU A 157 -7.66 18.67 5.51
CA GLU A 157 -6.94 19.94 5.37
C GLU A 157 -5.45 19.74 5.63
N LEU A 158 -4.62 20.25 4.72
CA LEU A 158 -3.17 20.10 4.78
C LEU A 158 -2.47 21.31 5.37
N ASP A 159 -3.03 22.51 5.18
CA ASP A 159 -2.43 23.77 5.61
C ASP A 159 -2.73 24.04 7.09
N PRO A 160 -1.72 24.01 7.97
CA PRO A 160 -1.90 24.29 9.39
C PRO A 160 -2.39 25.71 9.72
N SER A 161 -2.26 26.65 8.77
CA SER A 161 -2.76 28.02 8.92
C SER A 161 -4.24 28.18 8.61
N ASN A 162 -4.85 27.17 7.94
CA ASN A 162 -6.27 27.17 7.63
C ASN A 162 -7.10 26.96 8.90
N LYS A 163 -8.15 27.77 9.07
CA LYS A 163 -9.09 27.68 10.22
C LYS A 163 -9.75 26.30 10.38
N ASN A 164 -9.90 25.57 9.28
CA ASN A 164 -10.47 24.23 9.26
C ASN A 164 -9.42 23.13 9.50
N PHE A 165 -8.16 23.48 9.77
CA PHE A 165 -7.13 22.50 10.03
C PHE A 165 -7.41 21.78 11.36
N MET A 166 -7.79 20.53 11.26
CA MET A 166 -8.10 19.70 12.41
C MET A 166 -6.85 19.40 13.22
N LYS A 167 -6.89 19.77 14.51
CA LYS A 167 -5.88 19.41 15.53
C LYS A 167 -6.34 18.19 16.30
N TYR A 168 -5.39 17.51 16.96
CA TYR A 168 -5.71 16.41 17.87
C TYR A 168 -6.59 16.90 19.02
N ASN A 169 -7.59 16.10 19.36
CA ASN A 169 -8.44 16.37 20.51
C ASN A 169 -7.92 15.58 21.72
N GLU A 170 -7.42 16.26 22.74
CA GLU A 170 -6.81 15.63 23.92
C GLU A 170 -7.77 14.69 24.67
N THR A 171 -9.08 14.87 24.55
CA THR A 171 -10.08 13.95 25.15
C THR A 171 -10.06 12.56 24.52
N TRP A 172 -9.39 12.39 23.36
CA TRP A 172 -9.26 11.10 22.70
C TRP A 172 -8.17 10.21 23.29
N LYS A 173 -7.30 10.78 24.11
CA LYS A 173 -6.17 10.07 24.73
C LYS A 173 -6.63 8.88 25.57
N GLU A 174 -7.67 9.04 26.37
CA GLU A 174 -8.24 7.96 27.18
C GLU A 174 -8.68 6.76 26.32
N LYS A 175 -9.26 7.02 25.14
CA LYS A 175 -9.68 5.97 24.19
C LYS A 175 -8.50 5.23 23.59
N GLU A 176 -7.39 5.93 23.35
CA GLU A 176 -6.13 5.30 22.91
C GLU A 176 -5.55 4.40 24.01
N GLU A 177 -5.56 4.85 25.26
CA GLU A 177 -5.04 4.12 26.42
C GLU A 177 -5.81 2.81 26.69
N ILE A 178 -7.13 2.77 26.45
CA ILE A 178 -7.93 1.56 26.54
C ILE A 178 -7.40 0.49 25.56
N ILE A 179 -7.25 0.85 24.28
CA ILE A 179 -6.73 -0.08 23.27
C ILE A 179 -5.29 -0.48 23.55
N ASP A 180 -4.45 0.43 24.05
CA ASP A 180 -3.07 0.10 24.39
C ASP A 180 -2.98 -0.92 25.51
N SER A 181 -3.89 -0.84 26.49
CA SER A 181 -3.98 -1.82 27.58
C SER A 181 -4.38 -3.20 27.06
N GLU A 182 -5.40 -3.28 26.19
CA GLU A 182 -5.84 -4.53 25.59
C GLU A 182 -4.74 -5.18 24.70
N LEU A 183 -4.01 -4.37 23.92
CA LEU A 183 -2.95 -4.88 23.08
C LEU A 183 -1.76 -5.40 23.89
N LYS A 184 -1.45 -4.83 25.04
CA LYS A 184 -0.41 -5.33 25.95
C LYS A 184 -0.75 -6.71 26.50
N GLU A 185 -2.01 -6.98 26.80
CA GLU A 185 -2.46 -8.30 27.27
C GLU A 185 -2.38 -9.35 26.15
N GLN A 186 -2.73 -9.01 24.92
CA GLN A 186 -2.70 -9.94 23.77
C GLN A 186 -1.29 -10.37 23.34
N VAL A 187 -0.26 -9.53 23.57
CA VAL A 187 1.13 -9.82 23.16
C VAL A 187 1.78 -10.88 24.05
N LYS A 188 1.32 -11.08 25.28
CA LYS A 188 1.89 -12.05 26.22
C LYS A 188 1.79 -13.51 25.81
N GLY A 189 1.16 -13.83 24.65
CA GLY A 189 0.87 -15.23 24.26
C GLY A 189 1.30 -15.67 22.86
N LYS A 190 1.88 -14.84 22.00
CA LYS A 190 2.17 -15.22 20.59
C LYS A 190 3.64 -15.50 20.32
N LYS A 191 3.99 -16.79 20.08
CA LYS A 191 5.23 -17.18 19.38
C LYS A 191 5.13 -16.81 17.90
N LEU A 192 6.17 -16.15 17.36
CA LEU A 192 6.32 -15.91 15.91
C LEU A 192 6.51 -17.26 15.20
N ILE A 193 5.64 -17.55 14.23
CA ILE A 193 5.68 -18.80 13.46
C ILE A 193 6.67 -18.65 12.30
N ASP A 194 7.50 -19.66 12.07
CA ASP A 194 8.56 -19.72 11.05
C ASP A 194 8.06 -19.72 9.57
N GLU A 195 6.77 -19.85 9.34
CA GLU A 195 6.15 -19.83 8.00
C GLU A 195 6.44 -18.55 7.21
N ASP A 196 6.63 -17.41 7.88
CA ASP A 196 6.93 -16.14 7.23
C ASP A 196 8.28 -16.14 6.48
N LYS A 197 9.26 -16.97 6.89
CA LYS A 197 10.61 -16.98 6.29
C LYS A 197 10.62 -17.51 4.86
N PHE A 198 9.80 -18.52 4.55
CA PHE A 198 9.72 -19.09 3.20
C PHE A 198 9.20 -18.05 2.20
N TYR A 199 8.10 -17.38 2.53
CA TYR A 199 7.48 -16.37 1.67
C TYR A 199 8.34 -15.10 1.48
N MET A 200 9.30 -14.87 2.36
CA MET A 200 10.18 -13.68 2.30
C MET A 200 11.50 -13.94 1.57
N LYS A 201 11.79 -15.17 1.12
CA LYS A 201 12.96 -15.46 0.29
C LYS A 201 12.85 -14.76 -1.06
N LYS A 202 13.88 -14.00 -1.43
CA LYS A 202 13.99 -13.38 -2.75
C LYS A 202 14.49 -14.40 -3.77
N ASN A 203 13.87 -14.39 -4.94
CA ASN A 203 14.34 -15.16 -6.09
C ASN A 203 15.51 -14.44 -6.80
N LYS A 204 16.00 -15.01 -7.93
CA LYS A 204 17.08 -14.43 -8.74
C LYS A 204 16.77 -13.02 -9.27
N ILE A 205 15.49 -12.68 -9.46
CA ILE A 205 15.04 -11.34 -9.88
C ILE A 205 14.80 -10.38 -8.69
N GLY A 206 15.03 -10.80 -7.46
CA GLY A 206 14.88 -9.98 -6.27
C GLY A 206 13.45 -9.83 -5.74
N ILE A 207 12.49 -10.59 -6.28
CA ILE A 207 11.08 -10.61 -5.86
C ILE A 207 10.87 -11.73 -4.85
N THR A 208 10.11 -11.47 -3.79
CA THR A 208 9.71 -12.52 -2.85
C THR A 208 8.55 -13.33 -3.39
N ILE A 209 8.39 -14.57 -2.92
CA ILE A 209 7.20 -15.40 -3.24
C ILE A 209 5.92 -14.67 -2.85
N ARG A 210 5.93 -14.00 -1.69
CA ARG A 210 4.79 -13.19 -1.25
C ARG A 210 4.43 -12.08 -2.24
N ASP A 211 5.41 -11.36 -2.76
CA ASP A 211 5.17 -10.31 -3.76
C ASP A 211 4.58 -10.90 -5.04
N ALA A 212 5.10 -12.05 -5.48
CA ALA A 212 4.60 -12.77 -6.66
C ALA A 212 3.11 -13.15 -6.50
N LEU A 213 2.72 -13.67 -5.34
CA LEU A 213 1.33 -14.02 -5.05
C LEU A 213 0.42 -12.77 -4.97
N VAL A 214 0.91 -11.67 -4.40
CA VAL A 214 0.16 -10.40 -4.42
C VAL A 214 0.02 -9.86 -5.84
N ILE A 215 1.07 -9.96 -6.67
CA ILE A 215 0.99 -9.55 -8.09
C ILE A 215 -0.05 -10.40 -8.84
N TYR A 216 -0.17 -11.69 -8.55
CA TYR A 216 -1.24 -12.53 -9.10
C TYR A 216 -2.62 -12.02 -8.72
N ASN A 217 -2.82 -11.66 -7.44
CA ASN A 217 -4.07 -11.04 -7.01
C ASN A 217 -4.33 -9.71 -7.74
N TRP A 218 -3.29 -8.93 -8.04
CA TRP A 218 -3.44 -7.70 -8.84
C TRP A 218 -3.86 -7.99 -10.29
N LEU A 219 -3.31 -9.04 -10.91
CA LEU A 219 -3.72 -9.45 -12.25
C LEU A 219 -5.19 -9.90 -12.27
N PHE A 220 -5.61 -10.71 -11.31
CA PHE A 220 -7.00 -11.12 -11.19
C PHE A 220 -7.94 -9.93 -10.93
N TYR A 221 -7.55 -8.99 -10.06
CA TYR A 221 -8.27 -7.74 -9.85
C TYR A 221 -8.40 -6.94 -11.15
N ALA A 222 -7.30 -6.77 -11.89
CA ALA A 222 -7.30 -6.06 -13.17
C ALA A 222 -8.26 -6.71 -14.19
N GLN A 223 -8.31 -8.03 -14.24
CA GLN A 223 -9.29 -8.77 -15.06
C GLN A 223 -10.73 -8.47 -14.62
N LYS A 224 -11.02 -8.52 -13.32
CA LYS A 224 -12.37 -8.23 -12.77
C LYS A 224 -12.85 -6.81 -13.09
N ILE A 225 -11.98 -5.82 -13.04
CA ILE A 225 -12.31 -4.43 -13.37
C ILE A 225 -12.20 -4.10 -14.87
N LYS A 226 -11.95 -5.12 -15.71
CA LYS A 226 -11.83 -5.01 -17.18
C LYS A 226 -10.70 -4.06 -17.63
N ASP A 227 -9.54 -4.12 -16.96
CA ASP A 227 -8.32 -3.45 -17.42
C ASP A 227 -7.76 -4.20 -18.64
N GLU A 228 -7.89 -3.62 -19.83
CA GLU A 228 -7.47 -4.23 -21.10
C GLU A 228 -5.96 -4.54 -21.14
N ASN A 229 -5.15 -3.85 -20.34
CA ASN A 229 -3.70 -4.08 -20.31
C ASN A 229 -3.32 -5.42 -19.68
N VAL A 230 -4.21 -6.02 -18.89
CA VAL A 230 -3.96 -7.33 -18.29
C VAL A 230 -3.75 -8.43 -19.35
N LYS A 231 -4.43 -8.34 -20.50
CA LYS A 231 -4.31 -9.29 -21.62
C LYS A 231 -2.91 -9.29 -22.23
N LYS A 232 -2.18 -8.17 -22.12
CA LYS A 232 -0.79 -8.06 -22.60
C LYS A 232 0.19 -8.79 -21.70
N LEU A 233 -0.15 -8.92 -20.42
CA LEU A 233 0.71 -9.49 -19.38
C LEU A 233 0.59 -11.01 -19.26
N SER A 234 -0.62 -11.54 -19.36
CA SER A 234 -0.87 -12.98 -19.22
C SER A 234 -2.15 -13.40 -19.94
N LYS A 235 -2.09 -14.56 -20.62
CA LYS A 235 -3.26 -15.21 -21.19
C LYS A 235 -4.03 -16.06 -20.18
N LYS A 236 -3.36 -16.55 -19.13
CA LYS A 236 -3.94 -17.38 -18.07
C LYS A 236 -3.68 -16.72 -16.72
N ILE A 237 -4.74 -16.19 -16.12
CA ILE A 237 -4.67 -15.53 -14.82
C ILE A 237 -5.25 -16.48 -13.77
N PRO A 238 -4.48 -16.84 -12.74
CA PRO A 238 -4.97 -17.67 -11.65
C PRO A 238 -6.17 -17.03 -10.95
N TYR A 239 -7.13 -17.86 -10.56
CA TYR A 239 -8.26 -17.43 -9.74
C TYR A 239 -7.78 -16.99 -8.36
N SER A 240 -8.38 -15.93 -7.82
CA SER A 240 -8.14 -15.44 -6.47
C SER A 240 -9.45 -15.36 -5.69
N SER A 241 -9.65 -16.29 -4.76
CA SER A 241 -10.79 -16.29 -3.86
C SER A 241 -10.81 -15.03 -2.98
N PHE A 242 -9.62 -14.56 -2.57
CA PHE A 242 -9.46 -13.35 -1.76
C PHE A 242 -9.97 -12.10 -2.47
N ILE A 243 -9.61 -11.92 -3.73
CA ILE A 243 -10.08 -10.77 -4.52
C ILE A 243 -11.55 -10.93 -4.87
N ASP A 244 -11.99 -12.12 -5.26
CA ASP A 244 -13.37 -12.36 -5.68
C ASP A 244 -14.37 -12.01 -4.57
N LYS A 245 -14.10 -12.42 -3.33
CA LYS A 245 -14.89 -12.05 -2.15
C LYS A 245 -15.04 -10.55 -1.92
N LYS A 246 -14.15 -9.70 -2.48
CA LYS A 246 -14.22 -8.23 -2.35
C LYS A 246 -15.17 -7.59 -3.37
N PHE A 247 -15.58 -8.33 -4.40
CA PHE A 247 -16.54 -7.88 -5.39
C PHE A 247 -17.99 -8.32 -5.09
N LEU A 248 -18.17 -9.26 -4.15
CA LEU A 248 -19.48 -9.65 -3.62
C LEU A 248 -19.95 -8.64 -2.58
#